data_6db1d0d609150604ff930e6534d846e6
#
_entry.id   6db1d0d609150604ff930e6534d846e6
#
_cell.length_a   1.000
_cell.length_b   1.000
_cell.length_c   1.000
_cell.angle_alpha   90.00
_cell.angle_beta   90.00
_cell.angle_gamma   90.00
#
_symmetry.space_group_name_H-M   'P 1'
#
loop_
_entity.id
_entity.type
_entity.pdbx_description
1 polymer ?
#
loop_
_entity_poly.entity_id
_entity_poly.type
_entity_poly.pdbx_seq_one_letter_code
_entity_poly.pdbx_strand_id
1 'polypeptide(L)'
;SPLSRRNFLKSASTAAAASVPLTGCLSTREPSHSETAVDLTGRIYKTLKIGMIKVPGTLTEKFAAAKEAGFEGVELAAPGINIAEAKKAIAETGLPIDGNVNTGHWQGRHTDPDAGVRAKALEALKKGLHETREVGGHTLLLVVGHGKDGPEKEIWPRSVENIAKAVPLAAELGVTIAIENVWNHFCYDHEGGADQNADKLLRYVDDFRSPWVAMQYDLGNHWKYGPTGDWVRALGNRVVKLDIKGYSRAEQAWAKIGEGDVDWADIRMALHEINFHGWCAAEVRGGDLNRLKEVSANMDRVFGLQA
;
A
#
# COMPACT_ATOMS: atom_id res chain seq x y z
N SER A 1 4.39 -14.19 -56.71
CA SER A 1 3.14 -14.49 -57.46
C SER A 1 2.08 -15.04 -56.55
N PRO A 2 0.85 -14.60 -56.68
CA PRO A 2 -0.24 -14.82 -55.75
C PRO A 2 -1.23 -15.87 -56.22
N LEU A 3 -2.05 -16.43 -55.32
CA LEU A 3 -3.36 -17.04 -55.63
C LEU A 3 -4.17 -17.03 -54.35
N SER A 4 -5.12 -16.21 -54.25
CA SER A 4 -6.49 -16.08 -54.79
C SER A 4 -7.52 -17.07 -54.22
N ARG A 5 -8.36 -16.49 -53.40
CA ARG A 5 -9.82 -16.60 -53.20
C ARG A 5 -10.57 -17.75 -53.96
N ARG A 6 -11.48 -18.47 -53.32
CA ARG A 6 -12.95 -18.42 -53.52
C ARG A 6 -13.67 -19.70 -53.08
N ASN A 7 -14.76 -19.49 -52.33
CA ASN A 7 -16.09 -20.11 -52.39
C ASN A 7 -16.25 -21.62 -52.19
N PHE A 8 -17.04 -21.99 -51.19
CA PHE A 8 -18.14 -22.92 -51.45
C PHE A 8 -19.42 -22.53 -50.69
N LEU A 9 -20.49 -22.58 -51.45
CA LEU A 9 -21.84 -22.16 -51.12
C LEU A 9 -22.70 -23.36 -50.68
N LYS A 10 -23.62 -23.09 -49.73
CA LYS A 10 -25.00 -23.59 -49.63
C LYS A 10 -25.28 -25.09 -49.64
N SER A 11 -25.89 -25.55 -48.58
CA SER A 11 -27.05 -26.46 -48.70
C SER A 11 -28.03 -26.16 -47.56
N ALA A 12 -29.22 -25.75 -47.92
CA ALA A 12 -30.38 -25.68 -47.07
C ALA A 12 -31.02 -27.06 -46.96
N SER A 13 -31.42 -27.46 -45.76
CA SER A 13 -32.38 -28.56 -45.59
C SER A 13 -33.34 -28.17 -44.48
N THR A 14 -34.58 -28.02 -44.89
CA THR A 14 -35.80 -27.89 -44.07
C THR A 14 -36.07 -29.18 -43.32
N ALA A 15 -36.33 -29.12 -42.04
CA ALA A 15 -37.00 -30.16 -41.26
C ALA A 15 -37.93 -29.54 -40.20
N ALA A 16 -39.08 -30.13 -40.10
CA ALA A 16 -40.31 -29.67 -39.51
C ALA A 16 -40.27 -29.43 -37.99
N ALA A 17 -41.14 -28.51 -37.58
CA ALA A 17 -41.44 -28.20 -36.20
C ALA A 17 -42.20 -29.36 -35.50
N ALA A 18 -41.66 -29.79 -34.35
CA ALA A 18 -42.42 -30.51 -33.34
C ALA A 18 -42.37 -29.69 -32.06
N SER A 19 -43.54 -29.16 -31.70
CA SER A 19 -43.76 -28.42 -30.43
C SER A 19 -43.86 -29.38 -29.26
N VAL A 20 -42.88 -29.30 -28.32
CA VAL A 20 -42.95 -29.93 -27.03
C VAL A 20 -43.04 -28.80 -25.99
N PRO A 21 -44.03 -28.81 -25.04
CA PRO A 21 -44.09 -27.80 -24.01
C PRO A 21 -42.96 -28.05 -22.97
N LEU A 22 -41.98 -27.18 -22.90
CA LEU A 22 -41.01 -27.13 -21.82
C LEU A 22 -41.61 -26.38 -20.64
N THR A 23 -42.10 -27.11 -19.67
CA THR A 23 -42.24 -26.63 -18.30
C THR A 23 -40.84 -26.45 -17.73
N GLY A 24 -40.26 -25.28 -17.95
CA GLY A 24 -38.97 -24.92 -17.36
C GLY A 24 -39.14 -24.52 -15.91
N CYS A 25 -38.74 -25.37 -14.98
CA CYS A 25 -38.31 -24.91 -13.65
C CYS A 25 -37.19 -23.91 -13.84
N LEU A 26 -37.48 -22.64 -13.59
CA LEU A 26 -36.44 -21.62 -13.35
C LEU A 26 -35.77 -21.96 -12.02
N SER A 27 -34.77 -22.81 -12.06
CA SER A 27 -33.81 -22.93 -11.02
C SER A 27 -32.98 -21.64 -11.02
N THR A 28 -33.33 -20.71 -10.16
CA THR A 28 -32.44 -19.62 -9.77
C THR A 28 -31.24 -20.26 -9.11
N ARG A 29 -30.20 -20.50 -9.90
CA ARG A 29 -28.90 -20.87 -9.39
C ARG A 29 -28.37 -19.64 -8.68
N GLU A 30 -28.57 -19.57 -7.37
CA GLU A 30 -27.78 -18.67 -6.51
C GLU A 30 -26.31 -18.99 -6.78
N PRO A 31 -25.45 -17.98 -6.97
CA PRO A 31 -24.03 -18.22 -7.07
C PRO A 31 -23.57 -18.71 -5.71
N SER A 32 -23.41 -20.02 -5.54
CA SER A 32 -22.69 -20.59 -4.42
C SER A 32 -21.19 -20.35 -4.67
N HIS A 33 -20.75 -19.12 -4.49
CA HIS A 33 -19.36 -18.88 -4.17
C HIS A 33 -19.18 -19.27 -2.70
N SER A 34 -18.87 -20.52 -2.45
CA SER A 34 -18.03 -20.84 -1.31
C SER A 34 -16.64 -20.29 -1.64
N GLU A 35 -16.49 -18.97 -1.50
CA GLU A 35 -15.17 -18.35 -1.44
C GLU A 35 -14.47 -18.98 -0.24
N THR A 36 -13.60 -19.93 -0.49
CA THR A 36 -12.58 -20.33 0.48
C THR A 36 -11.83 -19.05 0.79
N ALA A 37 -12.10 -18.47 1.96
CA ALA A 37 -11.50 -17.20 2.36
C ALA A 37 -9.98 -17.35 2.24
N VAL A 38 -9.35 -16.54 1.40
CA VAL A 38 -7.89 -16.57 1.20
C VAL A 38 -7.23 -16.32 2.55
N ASP A 39 -6.42 -17.26 3.00
CA ASP A 39 -5.59 -17.15 4.20
C ASP A 39 -4.24 -16.55 3.81
N LEU A 40 -3.88 -15.45 4.46
CA LEU A 40 -2.60 -14.76 4.27
C LEU A 40 -1.65 -14.95 5.46
N THR A 41 -1.91 -15.94 6.34
CA THR A 41 -1.04 -16.31 7.46
C THR A 41 0.37 -16.66 6.97
N GLY A 42 1.40 -16.12 7.63
CA GLY A 42 2.80 -16.28 7.23
C GLY A 42 3.22 -15.49 5.97
N ARG A 43 2.30 -14.71 5.41
CA ARG A 43 2.58 -13.83 4.27
C ARG A 43 2.49 -12.35 4.63
N ILE A 44 1.63 -11.99 5.57
CA ILE A 44 1.48 -10.64 6.10
C ILE A 44 2.00 -10.61 7.53
N TYR A 45 2.88 -9.64 7.79
CA TYR A 45 3.42 -9.35 9.10
C TYR A 45 2.87 -8.02 9.59
N LYS A 46 2.24 -8.00 10.76
CA LYS A 46 1.59 -6.81 11.31
C LYS A 46 2.60 -5.87 11.95
N THR A 47 2.59 -4.62 11.51
CA THR A 47 3.34 -3.53 12.15
C THR A 47 2.44 -2.32 12.40
N LEU A 48 2.91 -1.34 13.13
CA LEU A 48 2.18 -0.10 13.36
C LEU A 48 3.14 1.09 13.46
N LYS A 49 2.63 2.27 13.12
CA LYS A 49 3.39 3.51 13.26
C LYS A 49 3.58 3.85 14.74
N ILE A 50 4.79 4.17 15.17
CA ILE A 50 5.15 4.49 16.58
C ILE A 50 4.22 5.53 17.19
N GLY A 51 3.75 6.49 16.40
CA GLY A 51 2.81 7.52 16.84
C GLY A 51 1.45 7.00 17.31
N MET A 52 1.09 5.76 16.99
CA MET A 52 -0.15 5.12 17.45
C MET A 52 -0.07 4.62 18.88
N ILE A 53 1.14 4.37 19.41
CA ILE A 53 1.35 3.81 20.75
C ILE A 53 1.29 4.94 21.77
N LYS A 54 0.15 5.07 22.44
CA LYS A 54 -0.09 6.11 23.47
C LYS A 54 0.15 5.60 24.88
N VAL A 55 0.83 4.47 25.01
CA VAL A 55 1.32 3.97 26.29
C VAL A 55 2.42 4.92 26.79
N PRO A 56 2.36 5.40 28.04
CA PRO A 56 3.41 6.22 28.61
C PRO A 56 4.69 5.39 28.82
N GLY A 57 5.83 6.09 28.84
CA GLY A 57 7.12 5.46 29.14
C GLY A 57 8.13 5.55 28.00
N THR A 58 9.18 4.75 28.13
CA THR A 58 10.32 4.64 27.22
C THR A 58 9.93 3.96 25.89
N LEU A 59 10.83 4.02 24.93
CA LEU A 59 10.63 3.31 23.65
C LEU A 59 10.52 1.79 23.86
N THR A 60 11.29 1.23 24.81
CA THR A 60 11.20 -0.20 25.19
C THR A 60 9.80 -0.58 25.69
N GLU A 61 9.21 0.24 26.57
CA GLU A 61 7.85 -0.01 27.08
C GLU A 61 6.79 0.09 25.98
N LYS A 62 6.95 1.00 25.04
CA LYS A 62 6.09 1.09 23.84
C LYS A 62 6.21 -0.13 22.94
N PHE A 63 7.42 -0.63 22.72
CA PHE A 63 7.65 -1.85 21.93
C PHE A 63 7.05 -3.06 22.63
N ALA A 64 7.22 -3.18 23.96
CA ALA A 64 6.59 -4.24 24.73
C ALA A 64 5.07 -4.23 24.61
N ALA A 65 4.44 -3.05 24.68
CA ALA A 65 3.00 -2.92 24.48
C ALA A 65 2.54 -3.28 23.05
N ALA A 66 3.30 -2.91 22.02
CA ALA A 66 3.02 -3.31 20.65
C ALA A 66 3.09 -4.84 20.48
N LYS A 67 4.13 -5.46 21.03
CA LYS A 67 4.30 -6.92 21.02
C LYS A 67 3.15 -7.62 21.76
N GLU A 68 2.80 -7.16 22.95
CA GLU A 68 1.67 -7.70 23.74
C GLU A 68 0.33 -7.55 23.00
N ALA A 69 0.19 -6.50 22.20
CA ALA A 69 -1.00 -6.29 21.37
C ALA A 69 -1.05 -7.22 20.12
N GLY A 70 -0.01 -7.99 19.86
CA GLY A 70 0.05 -8.93 18.74
C GLY A 70 0.63 -8.34 17.46
N PHE A 71 1.39 -7.24 17.54
CA PHE A 71 2.18 -6.74 16.41
C PHE A 71 3.54 -7.43 16.36
N GLU A 72 4.07 -7.59 15.16
CA GLU A 72 5.32 -8.30 14.87
C GLU A 72 6.47 -7.32 14.56
N GLY A 73 6.16 -6.03 14.38
CA GLY A 73 7.13 -4.96 14.16
C GLY A 73 6.60 -3.59 14.55
N VAL A 74 7.48 -2.60 14.47
CA VAL A 74 7.16 -1.17 14.68
C VAL A 74 7.80 -0.34 13.58
N GLU A 75 7.06 0.64 13.07
CA GLU A 75 7.55 1.64 12.12
C GLU A 75 7.86 2.94 12.87
N LEU A 76 9.13 3.37 12.85
CA LEU A 76 9.56 4.63 13.46
C LEU A 76 9.47 5.80 12.47
N ALA A 77 9.96 6.96 12.91
CA ALA A 77 10.04 8.17 12.11
C ALA A 77 11.50 8.62 11.96
N ALA A 78 11.99 8.73 10.71
CA ALA A 78 13.35 9.10 10.36
C ALA A 78 13.36 10.25 9.34
N PRO A 79 14.34 11.16 9.36
CA PRO A 79 15.43 11.23 10.34
C PRO A 79 14.97 11.75 11.71
N GLY A 80 15.78 11.45 12.71
CA GLY A 80 15.59 11.91 14.09
C GLY A 80 15.45 10.78 15.11
N ILE A 81 15.80 9.56 14.71
CA ILE A 81 15.75 8.39 15.59
C ILE A 81 16.87 8.48 16.64
N ASN A 82 16.53 8.25 17.91
CA ASN A 82 17.53 7.90 18.91
C ASN A 82 17.96 6.45 18.70
N ILE A 83 19.02 6.26 17.93
CA ILE A 83 19.51 4.94 17.50
C ILE A 83 19.83 4.02 18.69
N ALA A 84 20.44 4.57 19.75
CA ALA A 84 20.80 3.78 20.94
C ALA A 84 19.55 3.27 21.67
N GLU A 85 18.55 4.12 21.84
CA GLU A 85 17.28 3.75 22.47
C GLU A 85 16.49 2.75 21.60
N ALA A 86 16.48 2.94 20.27
CA ALA A 86 15.85 2.01 19.33
C ALA A 86 16.48 0.62 19.38
N LYS A 87 17.82 0.54 19.32
CA LYS A 87 18.56 -0.73 19.44
C LYS A 87 18.33 -1.41 20.80
N LYS A 88 18.27 -0.63 21.89
CA LYS A 88 17.93 -1.15 23.20
C LYS A 88 16.52 -1.74 23.22
N ALA A 89 15.52 -1.02 22.69
CA ALA A 89 14.14 -1.50 22.65
C ALA A 89 14.01 -2.80 21.85
N ILE A 90 14.67 -2.91 20.71
CA ILE A 90 14.73 -4.14 19.91
C ILE A 90 15.35 -5.29 20.72
N ALA A 91 16.52 -5.05 21.37
CA ALA A 91 17.24 -6.07 22.10
C ALA A 91 16.43 -6.60 23.31
N GLU A 92 15.72 -5.72 24.03
CA GLU A 92 14.96 -6.08 25.23
C GLU A 92 13.60 -6.73 24.91
N THR A 93 12.96 -6.36 23.79
CA THR A 93 11.64 -6.87 23.44
C THR A 93 11.66 -7.96 22.37
N GLY A 94 12.70 -8.00 21.57
CA GLY A 94 12.78 -8.83 20.36
C GLY A 94 11.85 -8.36 19.23
N LEU A 95 11.21 -7.19 19.36
CA LEU A 95 10.33 -6.65 18.33
C LEU A 95 11.16 -5.82 17.34
N PRO A 96 11.21 -6.18 16.04
CA PRO A 96 12.01 -5.48 15.05
C PRO A 96 11.38 -4.14 14.64
N ILE A 97 12.22 -3.28 14.06
CA ILE A 97 11.78 -2.15 13.26
C ILE A 97 11.79 -2.61 11.80
N ASP A 98 10.62 -2.65 11.17
CA ASP A 98 10.48 -3.11 9.79
C ASP A 98 10.82 -2.03 8.77
N GLY A 99 10.57 -0.78 9.11
CA GLY A 99 10.84 0.39 8.30
C GLY A 99 10.56 1.68 9.04
N ASN A 100 10.69 2.80 8.35
CA ASN A 100 10.48 4.12 8.93
C ASN A 100 9.67 5.02 8.00
N VAL A 101 9.06 6.06 8.57
CA VAL A 101 8.40 7.15 7.85
C VAL A 101 9.37 8.33 7.74
N ASN A 102 9.52 8.92 6.57
CA ASN A 102 10.33 10.14 6.41
C ASN A 102 9.62 11.33 7.09
N THR A 103 10.22 11.87 8.15
CA THR A 103 9.64 12.94 8.96
C THR A 103 9.55 14.29 8.25
N GLY A 104 10.38 14.50 7.25
CA GLY A 104 10.53 15.79 6.57
C GLY A 104 9.67 15.95 5.32
N HIS A 105 8.95 14.92 4.88
CA HIS A 105 8.36 14.88 3.54
C HIS A 105 7.22 15.89 3.31
N TRP A 106 6.57 16.39 4.34
CA TRP A 106 5.54 17.43 4.21
C TRP A 106 6.13 18.84 4.13
N GLN A 107 7.27 19.10 4.79
CA GLN A 107 7.95 20.40 4.77
C GLN A 107 8.97 20.49 3.65
N GLY A 108 9.72 19.41 3.42
CA GLY A 108 10.69 19.30 2.33
C GLY A 108 10.15 18.44 1.20
N ARG A 109 9.57 19.10 0.18
CA ARG A 109 8.93 18.39 -0.93
C ARG A 109 9.87 18.27 -2.12
N HIS A 110 9.94 17.09 -2.71
CA HIS A 110 10.72 16.87 -3.92
C HIS A 110 10.08 17.51 -5.16
N THR A 111 8.80 17.86 -5.10
CA THR A 111 8.04 18.57 -6.13
C THR A 111 8.19 20.09 -6.08
N ASP A 112 8.73 20.64 -4.99
CA ASP A 112 8.79 22.07 -4.74
C ASP A 112 9.53 22.83 -5.86
N PRO A 113 9.03 23.99 -6.33
CA PRO A 113 9.75 24.81 -7.31
C PRO A 113 11.08 25.36 -6.77
N ASP A 114 11.20 25.59 -5.47
CA ASP A 114 12.45 26.08 -4.85
C ASP A 114 13.49 24.96 -4.75
N ALA A 115 14.65 25.16 -5.37
CA ALA A 115 15.75 24.21 -5.35
C ALA A 115 16.33 23.99 -3.95
N GLY A 116 16.29 25.00 -3.07
CA GLY A 116 16.75 24.90 -1.68
C GLY A 116 15.83 24.00 -0.85
N VAL A 117 14.51 24.05 -1.07
CA VAL A 117 13.54 23.13 -0.44
C VAL A 117 13.80 21.70 -0.91
N ARG A 118 13.99 21.50 -2.22
CA ARG A 118 14.30 20.17 -2.75
C ARG A 118 15.64 19.61 -2.24
N ALA A 119 16.64 20.47 -2.07
CA ALA A 119 17.92 20.06 -1.49
C ALA A 119 17.77 19.57 -0.04
N LYS A 120 16.99 20.30 0.78
CA LYS A 120 16.67 19.89 2.15
C LYS A 120 15.87 18.58 2.18
N ALA A 121 14.92 18.40 1.26
CA ALA A 121 14.17 17.15 1.12
C ALA A 121 15.10 15.96 0.82
N LEU A 122 16.06 16.15 -0.10
CA LEU A 122 17.04 15.13 -0.44
C LEU A 122 17.96 14.78 0.74
N GLU A 123 18.44 15.76 1.48
CA GLU A 123 19.27 15.53 2.67
C GLU A 123 18.50 14.78 3.77
N ALA A 124 17.25 15.15 4.00
CA ALA A 124 16.38 14.43 4.94
C ALA A 124 16.14 12.97 4.50
N LEU A 125 15.91 12.75 3.20
CA LEU A 125 15.76 11.41 2.63
C LEU A 125 17.02 10.56 2.85
N LYS A 126 18.20 11.08 2.50
CA LYS A 126 19.49 10.39 2.69
C LYS A 126 19.76 10.06 4.15
N LYS A 127 19.54 11.03 5.04
CA LYS A 127 19.70 10.82 6.47
C LYS A 127 18.73 9.77 7.00
N GLY A 128 17.47 9.82 6.56
CA GLY A 128 16.47 8.81 6.90
C GLY A 128 16.85 7.40 6.44
N LEU A 129 17.45 7.25 5.25
CA LEU A 129 17.95 5.97 4.74
C LEU A 129 19.05 5.40 5.66
N HIS A 130 20.03 6.22 6.08
CA HIS A 130 21.07 5.80 7.02
C HIS A 130 20.49 5.36 8.37
N GLU A 131 19.63 6.18 8.97
CA GLU A 131 19.00 5.86 10.26
C GLU A 131 18.14 4.58 10.16
N THR A 132 17.41 4.41 9.04
CA THR A 132 16.62 3.20 8.80
C THR A 132 17.49 1.96 8.78
N ARG A 133 18.61 2.01 8.05
CA ARG A 133 19.58 0.91 8.02
C ARG A 133 20.17 0.61 9.39
N GLU A 134 20.51 1.64 10.16
CA GLU A 134 21.14 1.48 11.48
C GLU A 134 20.25 0.79 12.50
N VAL A 135 18.93 0.96 12.41
CA VAL A 135 17.96 0.28 13.29
C VAL A 135 17.43 -1.03 12.72
N GLY A 136 17.93 -1.48 11.56
CA GLY A 136 17.57 -2.76 10.95
C GLY A 136 16.33 -2.72 10.05
N GLY A 137 15.79 -1.53 9.77
CA GLY A 137 14.65 -1.35 8.86
C GLY A 137 15.04 -1.56 7.39
N HIS A 138 14.05 -1.89 6.56
CA HIS A 138 14.24 -2.21 5.13
C HIS A 138 13.52 -1.23 4.19
N THR A 139 12.61 -0.42 4.70
CA THR A 139 11.86 0.58 3.91
C THR A 139 11.88 1.94 4.58
N LEU A 140 11.95 2.99 3.76
CA LEU A 140 11.72 4.36 4.20
C LEU A 140 10.56 4.93 3.39
N LEU A 141 9.41 5.10 4.03
CA LEU A 141 8.22 5.70 3.43
C LEU A 141 8.50 7.13 3.01
N LEU A 142 8.11 7.48 1.80
CA LEU A 142 8.26 8.82 1.25
C LEU A 142 6.98 9.31 0.58
N VAL A 143 6.44 10.43 1.05
CA VAL A 143 5.52 11.26 0.27
C VAL A 143 6.35 12.21 -0.58
N VAL A 144 6.21 12.13 -1.90
CA VAL A 144 7.11 12.83 -2.84
C VAL A 144 6.95 14.35 -2.84
N GLY A 145 5.79 14.84 -2.46
CA GLY A 145 5.45 16.26 -2.43
C GLY A 145 3.98 16.52 -2.69
N HIS A 146 3.64 17.56 -3.43
CA HIS A 146 2.26 18.01 -3.60
C HIS A 146 1.97 18.46 -5.04
N GLY A 147 0.81 18.08 -5.59
CA GLY A 147 0.38 18.47 -6.92
C GLY A 147 0.19 19.98 -7.11
N LYS A 148 0.05 20.75 -6.00
CA LYS A 148 -0.03 22.23 -6.04
C LYS A 148 1.31 22.94 -6.24
N ASP A 149 2.44 22.21 -6.22
CA ASP A 149 3.77 22.79 -6.43
C ASP A 149 4.03 23.15 -7.91
N GLY A 150 3.12 22.82 -8.80
CA GLY A 150 3.17 23.20 -10.22
C GLY A 150 2.39 22.21 -11.10
N PRO A 151 2.36 22.45 -12.42
CA PRO A 151 1.75 21.53 -13.34
C PRO A 151 2.49 20.18 -13.37
N GLU A 152 1.76 19.08 -13.59
CA GLU A 152 2.29 17.71 -13.56
C GLU A 152 3.54 17.54 -14.43
N LYS A 153 3.56 18.12 -15.63
CA LYS A 153 4.71 18.10 -16.56
C LYS A 153 6.00 18.71 -15.98
N GLU A 154 5.92 19.49 -14.92
CA GLU A 154 7.07 20.10 -14.24
C GLU A 154 7.40 19.36 -12.93
N ILE A 155 6.38 19.11 -12.09
CA ILE A 155 6.61 18.47 -10.78
C ILE A 155 7.05 17.02 -10.91
N TRP A 156 6.57 16.32 -11.92
CA TRP A 156 6.93 14.92 -12.17
C TRP A 156 8.43 14.73 -12.41
N PRO A 157 9.03 15.28 -13.49
CA PRO A 157 10.47 15.12 -13.73
C PRO A 157 11.31 15.74 -12.62
N ARG A 158 10.87 16.83 -12.03
CA ARG A 158 11.56 17.52 -10.92
C ARG A 158 11.70 16.62 -9.69
N SER A 159 10.64 15.93 -9.30
CA SER A 159 10.67 15.02 -8.16
C SER A 159 11.45 13.76 -8.46
N VAL A 160 11.28 13.16 -9.64
CA VAL A 160 12.05 11.99 -10.09
C VAL A 160 13.56 12.30 -10.08
N GLU A 161 13.99 13.40 -10.71
CA GLU A 161 15.38 13.82 -10.72
C GLU A 161 15.96 14.01 -9.32
N ASN A 162 15.19 14.61 -8.42
CA ASN A 162 15.67 14.89 -7.07
C ASN A 162 15.78 13.62 -6.22
N ILE A 163 14.78 12.75 -6.24
CA ILE A 163 14.77 11.48 -5.50
C ILE A 163 15.81 10.51 -6.06
N ALA A 164 16.01 10.47 -7.38
CA ALA A 164 16.98 9.60 -8.03
C ALA A 164 18.42 9.80 -7.51
N LYS A 165 18.75 10.97 -7.00
CA LYS A 165 20.05 11.26 -6.35
C LYS A 165 20.27 10.48 -5.04
N ALA A 166 19.23 9.92 -4.44
CA ALA A 166 19.33 9.07 -3.25
C ALA A 166 19.32 7.57 -3.58
N VAL A 167 18.95 7.18 -4.80
CA VAL A 167 18.83 5.76 -5.19
C VAL A 167 20.12 4.97 -5.04
N PRO A 168 21.33 5.48 -5.43
CA PRO A 168 22.57 4.75 -5.19
C PRO A 168 22.82 4.46 -3.70
N LEU A 169 22.51 5.42 -2.82
CA LEU A 169 22.61 5.24 -1.38
C LEU A 169 21.61 4.21 -0.85
N ALA A 170 20.37 4.25 -1.35
CA ALA A 170 19.34 3.26 -1.00
C ALA A 170 19.82 1.83 -1.36
N ALA A 171 20.42 1.67 -2.54
CA ALA A 171 21.01 0.40 -2.99
C ALA A 171 22.18 -0.05 -2.10
N GLU A 172 23.09 0.85 -1.77
CA GLU A 172 24.23 0.57 -0.89
C GLU A 172 23.78 0.11 0.50
N LEU A 173 22.79 0.78 1.06
CA LEU A 173 22.27 0.48 2.38
C LEU A 173 21.29 -0.70 2.41
N GLY A 174 20.79 -1.15 1.27
CA GLY A 174 19.75 -2.17 1.19
C GLY A 174 18.41 -1.69 1.79
N VAL A 175 18.09 -0.41 1.63
CA VAL A 175 16.83 0.21 2.11
C VAL A 175 16.03 0.74 0.93
N THR A 176 14.80 0.29 0.77
CA THR A 176 13.92 0.73 -0.31
C THR A 176 13.28 2.07 0.02
N ILE A 177 13.33 3.03 -0.90
CA ILE A 177 12.52 4.24 -0.86
C ILE A 177 11.10 3.83 -1.26
N ALA A 178 10.20 3.79 -0.28
CA ALA A 178 8.84 3.30 -0.45
C ALA A 178 7.87 4.48 -0.59
N ILE A 179 7.44 4.74 -1.82
CA ILE A 179 6.53 5.86 -2.12
C ILE A 179 5.13 5.52 -1.64
N GLU A 180 4.52 6.46 -0.91
CA GLU A 180 3.15 6.35 -0.44
C GLU A 180 2.18 7.13 -1.34
N ASN A 181 1.04 6.54 -1.66
CA ASN A 181 -0.09 7.21 -2.29
C ASN A 181 -0.91 7.95 -1.22
N VAL A 182 -0.97 9.28 -1.34
CA VAL A 182 -1.68 10.16 -0.40
C VAL A 182 -2.57 11.18 -1.12
N TRP A 183 -3.45 11.84 -0.39
CA TRP A 183 -4.34 12.87 -0.94
C TRP A 183 -3.64 14.22 -1.11
N ASN A 184 -2.66 14.28 -1.99
CA ASN A 184 -1.79 15.44 -2.21
C ASN A 184 -1.90 16.04 -3.63
N HIS A 185 -2.95 15.73 -4.38
CA HIS A 185 -3.12 16.16 -5.78
C HIS A 185 -1.98 15.69 -6.72
N PHE A 186 -1.26 14.63 -6.33
CA PHE A 186 -0.23 14.03 -7.17
C PHE A 186 -0.60 12.57 -7.47
N CYS A 187 -0.60 12.21 -8.74
CA CYS A 187 -1.06 10.91 -9.26
C CYS A 187 -2.56 10.59 -9.06
N TYR A 188 -3.31 11.43 -8.35
CA TYR A 188 -4.77 11.34 -8.24
C TYR A 188 -5.46 12.56 -8.83
N ASP A 189 -6.61 12.35 -9.43
CA ASP A 189 -7.59 13.40 -9.70
C ASP A 189 -8.53 13.52 -8.49
N HIS A 190 -8.37 14.57 -7.71
CA HIS A 190 -9.16 14.78 -6.50
C HIS A 190 -10.61 15.20 -6.78
N GLU A 191 -10.88 15.64 -7.99
CA GLU A 191 -12.22 15.98 -8.48
C GLU A 191 -12.84 14.81 -9.27
N GLY A 192 -12.08 13.75 -9.49
CA GLY A 192 -12.49 12.54 -10.21
C GLY A 192 -13.32 11.57 -9.37
N GLY A 193 -13.89 10.58 -10.04
CA GLY A 193 -14.68 9.51 -9.42
C GLY A 193 -13.83 8.46 -8.70
N ALA A 194 -14.52 7.41 -8.25
CA ALA A 194 -13.92 6.28 -7.53
C ALA A 194 -13.60 5.09 -8.47
N ASP A 195 -13.22 5.38 -9.70
CA ASP A 195 -12.88 4.43 -10.76
C ASP A 195 -11.49 4.69 -11.37
N GLN A 196 -10.65 5.46 -10.68
CA GLN A 196 -9.32 5.80 -11.17
C GLN A 196 -8.42 4.56 -11.17
N ASN A 197 -7.60 4.43 -12.22
CA ASN A 197 -6.63 3.35 -12.37
C ASN A 197 -5.24 3.71 -11.84
N ALA A 198 -4.35 2.71 -11.75
CA ALA A 198 -3.01 2.86 -11.20
C ALA A 198 -1.96 3.43 -12.19
N ASP A 199 -2.32 3.70 -13.44
CA ASP A 199 -1.37 3.93 -14.53
C ASP A 199 -0.38 5.06 -14.27
N LYS A 200 -0.84 6.16 -13.64
CA LYS A 200 0.06 7.27 -13.31
C LYS A 200 1.09 6.87 -12.27
N LEU A 201 0.65 6.19 -11.22
CA LEU A 201 1.53 5.79 -10.13
C LEU A 201 2.51 4.70 -10.57
N LEU A 202 2.06 3.75 -11.39
CA LEU A 202 2.91 2.76 -12.05
C LEU A 202 4.05 3.43 -12.82
N ARG A 203 3.69 4.35 -13.73
CA ARG A 203 4.70 5.09 -14.53
C ARG A 203 5.64 5.88 -13.65
N TYR A 204 5.12 6.51 -12.59
CA TYR A 204 5.94 7.30 -11.68
C TYR A 204 7.02 6.46 -11.01
N VAL A 205 6.66 5.30 -10.48
CA VAL A 205 7.62 4.38 -9.85
C VAL A 205 8.59 3.80 -10.89
N ASP A 206 8.10 3.44 -12.08
CA ASP A 206 8.91 2.87 -13.15
C ASP A 206 9.92 3.85 -13.74
N ASP A 207 9.67 5.16 -13.68
CA ASP A 207 10.61 6.17 -14.17
C ASP A 207 11.93 6.19 -13.41
N PHE A 208 11.97 5.68 -12.18
CA PHE A 208 13.23 5.52 -11.44
C PHE A 208 14.11 4.38 -11.96
N ARG A 209 13.54 3.42 -12.71
CA ARG A 209 14.25 2.26 -13.28
C ARG A 209 15.14 1.53 -12.27
N SER A 210 14.66 1.39 -11.04
CA SER A 210 15.43 0.85 -9.93
C SER A 210 14.53 0.04 -8.98
N PRO A 211 14.98 -1.13 -8.52
CA PRO A 211 14.25 -1.90 -7.51
C PRO A 211 14.29 -1.24 -6.12
N TRP A 212 15.10 -0.20 -5.94
CA TRP A 212 15.23 0.54 -4.68
C TRP A 212 14.24 1.70 -4.54
N VAL A 213 13.34 1.86 -5.51
CA VAL A 213 12.15 2.72 -5.42
C VAL A 213 10.94 1.84 -5.70
N ALA A 214 10.04 1.79 -4.74
CA ALA A 214 8.87 0.91 -4.77
C ALA A 214 7.69 1.58 -4.04
N MET A 215 6.64 0.83 -3.74
CA MET A 215 5.42 1.35 -3.11
C MET A 215 5.27 0.84 -1.68
N GLN A 216 5.06 1.76 -0.73
CA GLN A 216 4.28 1.49 0.48
C GLN A 216 2.85 1.93 0.15
N TYR A 217 2.04 0.96 -0.25
CA TYR A 217 0.73 1.23 -0.81
C TYR A 217 -0.33 1.35 0.30
N ASP A 218 -0.92 2.54 0.42
CA ASP A 218 -2.01 2.78 1.36
C ASP A 218 -3.35 2.40 0.75
N LEU A 219 -3.93 1.33 1.30
CA LEU A 219 -5.18 0.75 0.85
C LEU A 219 -6.38 1.67 1.09
N GLY A 220 -6.42 2.33 2.25
CA GLY A 220 -7.54 3.18 2.62
C GLY A 220 -7.51 4.54 1.91
N ASN A 221 -6.34 5.14 1.72
CA ASN A 221 -6.19 6.36 0.92
C ASN A 221 -6.72 6.13 -0.49
N HIS A 222 -6.39 4.97 -1.07
CA HIS A 222 -6.80 4.67 -2.42
C HIS A 222 -8.30 4.39 -2.54
N TRP A 223 -8.91 3.74 -1.56
CA TRP A 223 -10.32 3.35 -1.62
C TRP A 223 -11.26 4.50 -2.00
N LYS A 224 -10.95 5.72 -1.60
CA LYS A 224 -11.70 6.91 -2.00
C LYS A 224 -11.74 7.12 -3.52
N TYR A 225 -10.69 6.75 -4.25
CA TYR A 225 -10.49 7.10 -5.65
C TYR A 225 -10.57 5.93 -6.62
N GLY A 226 -10.58 4.70 -6.12
CA GLY A 226 -10.63 3.57 -7.02
C GLY A 226 -10.77 2.21 -6.33
N PRO A 227 -10.93 1.13 -7.12
CA PRO A 227 -10.96 -0.23 -6.62
C PRO A 227 -9.55 -0.66 -6.17
N THR A 228 -9.37 -0.81 -4.86
CA THR A 228 -8.06 -1.05 -4.24
C THR A 228 -7.43 -2.36 -4.69
N GLY A 229 -8.20 -3.44 -4.84
CA GLY A 229 -7.69 -4.71 -5.33
C GLY A 229 -7.15 -4.63 -6.76
N ASP A 230 -7.81 -3.89 -7.65
CA ASP A 230 -7.31 -3.68 -9.02
C ASP A 230 -5.96 -2.94 -9.04
N TRP A 231 -5.78 -1.98 -8.13
CA TRP A 231 -4.50 -1.31 -7.99
C TRP A 231 -3.42 -2.23 -7.44
N VAL A 232 -3.74 -3.08 -6.47
CA VAL A 232 -2.81 -4.10 -5.97
C VAL A 232 -2.36 -5.01 -7.12
N ARG A 233 -3.29 -5.50 -7.95
CA ARG A 233 -2.96 -6.33 -9.13
C ARG A 233 -2.09 -5.58 -10.12
N ALA A 234 -2.43 -4.34 -10.44
CA ALA A 234 -1.69 -3.52 -11.40
C ALA A 234 -0.27 -3.18 -10.90
N LEU A 235 -0.13 -2.81 -9.63
CA LEU A 235 1.16 -2.49 -9.02
C LEU A 235 2.06 -3.73 -8.88
N GLY A 236 1.47 -4.89 -8.60
CA GLY A 236 2.17 -6.16 -8.53
C GLY A 236 3.37 -6.13 -7.58
N ASN A 237 4.51 -6.59 -8.05
CA ASN A 237 5.76 -6.66 -7.27
C ASN A 237 6.38 -5.30 -6.89
N ARG A 238 5.80 -4.20 -7.33
CA ARG A 238 6.18 -2.85 -6.86
C ARG A 238 5.68 -2.57 -5.45
N VAL A 239 4.67 -3.29 -4.99
CA VAL A 239 4.18 -3.18 -3.61
C VAL A 239 5.12 -3.96 -2.69
N VAL A 240 5.92 -3.25 -1.90
CA VAL A 240 6.86 -3.86 -0.94
C VAL A 240 6.35 -3.79 0.49
N LYS A 241 5.41 -2.89 0.76
CA LYS A 241 4.78 -2.70 2.07
C LYS A 241 3.39 -2.11 1.89
N LEU A 242 2.52 -2.33 2.88
CA LEU A 242 1.16 -1.80 2.90
C LEU A 242 0.97 -0.85 4.08
N ASP A 243 0.20 0.22 3.88
CA ASP A 243 -0.47 0.97 4.94
C ASP A 243 -1.96 0.67 4.91
N ILE A 244 -2.54 0.49 6.09
CA ILE A 244 -3.95 0.15 6.18
C ILE A 244 -4.72 1.05 7.14
N LYS A 245 -5.88 1.44 6.67
CA LYS A 245 -6.90 2.16 7.42
C LYS A 245 -8.28 1.80 6.87
N GLY A 246 -9.33 1.97 7.65
CA GLY A 246 -10.71 1.84 7.15
C GLY A 246 -11.19 3.17 6.58
N TYR A 247 -12.05 3.10 5.58
CA TYR A 247 -12.71 4.26 5.00
C TYR A 247 -14.13 3.89 4.55
N SER A 248 -15.06 4.83 4.62
CA SER A 248 -16.40 4.70 4.06
C SER A 248 -16.59 5.71 2.93
N ARG A 249 -16.83 5.23 1.71
CA ARG A 249 -17.23 6.06 0.58
C ARG A 249 -18.62 6.64 0.79
N ALA A 250 -19.52 5.87 1.40
CA ALA A 250 -20.89 6.32 1.68
C ALA A 250 -20.91 7.51 2.64
N GLU A 251 -20.06 7.47 3.67
CA GLU A 251 -19.98 8.52 4.70
C GLU A 251 -18.90 9.56 4.40
N GLN A 252 -18.03 9.33 3.41
CA GLN A 252 -16.83 10.14 3.10
C GLN A 252 -15.95 10.36 4.33
N ALA A 253 -15.78 9.32 5.15
CA ALA A 253 -15.11 9.39 6.45
C ALA A 253 -14.20 8.19 6.70
N TRP A 254 -13.19 8.43 7.56
CA TRP A 254 -12.34 7.36 8.08
C TRP A 254 -13.13 6.45 9.01
N ALA A 255 -12.94 5.16 8.87
CA ALA A 255 -13.52 4.11 9.69
C ALA A 255 -12.43 3.31 10.40
N LYS A 256 -12.80 2.42 11.31
CA LYS A 256 -11.86 1.44 11.84
C LYS A 256 -11.51 0.42 10.75
N ILE A 257 -10.34 -0.21 10.87
CA ILE A 257 -9.96 -1.31 9.99
C ILE A 257 -11.04 -2.40 10.05
N GLY A 258 -11.60 -2.75 8.90
CA GLY A 258 -12.69 -3.73 8.78
C GLY A 258 -14.10 -3.17 9.04
N GLU A 259 -14.22 -1.87 9.29
CA GLU A 259 -15.47 -1.12 9.25
C GLU A 259 -15.48 -0.21 7.99
N GLY A 260 -16.65 0.37 7.68
CA GLY A 260 -16.85 1.10 6.42
C GLY A 260 -17.19 0.15 5.28
N ASP A 261 -16.80 0.53 4.07
CA ASP A 261 -17.16 -0.20 2.84
C ASP A 261 -15.97 -0.63 1.99
N VAL A 262 -14.76 -0.69 2.58
CA VAL A 262 -13.56 -1.22 1.90
C VAL A 262 -13.76 -2.70 1.58
N ASP A 263 -13.54 -3.09 0.32
CA ASP A 263 -13.64 -4.47 -0.13
C ASP A 263 -12.40 -5.28 0.27
N TRP A 264 -12.38 -5.73 1.52
CA TRP A 264 -11.30 -6.54 2.07
C TRP A 264 -11.19 -7.93 1.44
N ALA A 265 -12.31 -8.47 0.91
CA ALA A 265 -12.30 -9.76 0.24
C ALA A 265 -11.51 -9.69 -1.06
N ASP A 266 -11.79 -8.68 -1.90
CA ASP A 266 -11.06 -8.44 -3.13
C ASP A 266 -9.60 -8.08 -2.88
N ILE A 267 -9.31 -7.26 -1.85
CA ILE A 267 -7.93 -6.94 -1.45
C ILE A 267 -7.14 -8.20 -1.08
N ARG A 268 -7.72 -9.11 -0.28
CA ARG A 268 -7.06 -10.39 0.07
C ARG A 268 -6.77 -11.23 -1.16
N MET A 269 -7.74 -11.32 -2.07
CA MET A 269 -7.56 -12.06 -3.32
C MET A 269 -6.45 -11.44 -4.17
N ALA A 270 -6.45 -10.13 -4.35
CA ALA A 270 -5.42 -9.42 -5.10
C ALA A 270 -4.01 -9.61 -4.49
N LEU A 271 -3.87 -9.53 -3.18
CA LEU A 271 -2.60 -9.78 -2.49
C LEU A 271 -2.13 -11.25 -2.66
N HIS A 272 -3.08 -12.20 -2.69
CA HIS A 272 -2.77 -13.59 -2.98
C HIS A 272 -2.30 -13.77 -4.43
N GLU A 273 -2.98 -13.19 -5.39
CA GLU A 273 -2.69 -13.27 -6.82
C GLU A 273 -1.30 -12.73 -7.17
N ILE A 274 -0.91 -11.59 -6.57
CA ILE A 274 0.44 -11.03 -6.75
C ILE A 274 1.51 -11.71 -5.91
N ASN A 275 1.14 -12.75 -5.15
CA ASN A 275 2.02 -13.46 -4.22
C ASN A 275 2.70 -12.52 -3.21
N PHE A 276 1.96 -11.56 -2.66
CA PHE A 276 2.50 -10.59 -1.70
C PHE A 276 2.99 -11.28 -0.43
N HIS A 277 4.21 -10.93 0.00
CA HIS A 277 4.79 -11.29 1.29
C HIS A 277 5.45 -10.02 1.85
N GLY A 278 4.98 -9.55 2.99
CA GLY A 278 5.56 -8.32 3.54
C GLY A 278 4.83 -7.75 4.73
N TRP A 279 5.32 -6.59 5.14
CA TRP A 279 4.81 -5.85 6.26
C TRP A 279 3.56 -5.06 5.90
N CYS A 280 2.65 -4.98 6.86
CA CYS A 280 1.42 -4.23 6.77
C CYS A 280 1.29 -3.32 7.98
N ALA A 281 1.43 -2.02 7.78
CA ALA A 281 1.43 -1.04 8.85
C ALA A 281 0.02 -0.51 9.11
N ALA A 282 -0.45 -0.66 10.35
CA ALA A 282 -1.64 0.06 10.78
C ALA A 282 -1.36 1.57 10.80
N GLU A 283 -2.26 2.35 10.20
CA GLU A 283 -2.23 3.81 10.24
C GLU A 283 -3.61 4.36 10.58
N VAL A 284 -3.99 4.20 11.83
CA VAL A 284 -5.28 4.64 12.37
C VAL A 284 -5.09 5.39 13.69
N ARG A 285 -6.16 5.95 14.23
CA ARG A 285 -6.10 6.53 15.58
C ARG A 285 -5.63 5.48 16.58
N GLY A 286 -4.45 5.72 17.15
CA GLY A 286 -3.87 4.87 18.18
C GLY A 286 -4.52 5.08 19.56
N GLY A 287 -3.90 4.47 20.58
CA GLY A 287 -4.39 4.55 21.96
C GLY A 287 -3.52 3.76 22.93
N ASP A 288 -4.13 3.36 24.02
CA ASP A 288 -3.56 2.47 25.01
C ASP A 288 -3.45 1.01 24.52
N LEU A 289 -2.99 0.13 25.36
CA LEU A 289 -2.83 -1.30 25.02
C LEU A 289 -4.13 -1.96 24.52
N ASN A 290 -5.28 -1.63 25.11
CA ASN A 290 -6.56 -2.21 24.68
C ASN A 290 -6.92 -1.77 23.25
N ARG A 291 -6.69 -0.51 22.94
CA ARG A 291 -6.87 0.00 21.58
C ARG A 291 -5.90 -0.65 20.59
N LEU A 292 -4.66 -0.88 20.97
CA LEU A 292 -3.69 -1.57 20.12
C LEU A 292 -4.10 -3.02 19.85
N LYS A 293 -4.59 -3.75 20.87
CA LYS A 293 -5.15 -5.10 20.73
C LYS A 293 -6.35 -5.13 19.77
N GLU A 294 -7.26 -4.15 19.88
CA GLU A 294 -8.39 -4.01 18.95
C GLU A 294 -7.91 -3.82 17.50
N VAL A 295 -6.93 -2.95 17.28
CA VAL A 295 -6.38 -2.70 15.94
C VAL A 295 -5.74 -3.97 15.38
N SER A 296 -4.92 -4.67 16.17
CA SER A 296 -4.27 -5.91 15.77
C SER A 296 -5.30 -6.99 15.39
N ALA A 297 -6.32 -7.20 16.22
CA ALA A 297 -7.39 -8.16 15.94
C ALA A 297 -8.21 -7.79 14.68
N ASN A 298 -8.42 -6.51 14.44
CA ASN A 298 -9.07 -6.05 13.20
C ASN A 298 -8.22 -6.37 11.97
N MET A 299 -6.89 -6.25 12.06
CA MET A 299 -5.98 -6.66 10.98
C MET A 299 -6.07 -8.16 10.73
N ASP A 300 -6.06 -8.99 11.78
CA ASP A 300 -6.21 -10.44 11.66
C ASP A 300 -7.49 -10.79 10.90
N ARG A 301 -8.59 -10.16 11.27
CA ARG A 301 -9.89 -10.39 10.63
C ARG A 301 -9.92 -10.00 9.16
N VAL A 302 -9.41 -8.82 8.79
CA VAL A 302 -9.50 -8.35 7.39
C VAL A 302 -8.55 -9.09 6.46
N PHE A 303 -7.45 -9.62 6.96
CA PHE A 303 -6.51 -10.42 6.17
C PHE A 303 -6.69 -11.94 6.32
N GLY A 304 -7.62 -12.38 7.17
CA GLY A 304 -7.85 -13.80 7.42
C GLY A 304 -6.66 -14.48 8.09
N LEU A 305 -5.93 -13.77 8.95
CA LEU A 305 -4.77 -14.33 9.65
C LEU A 305 -5.26 -15.23 10.79
N GLN A 306 -4.65 -16.39 10.91
CA GLN A 306 -4.91 -17.30 12.01
C GLN A 306 -3.90 -17.06 13.12
N ALA A 307 -4.39 -17.02 14.37
CA ALA A 307 -3.58 -16.80 15.57
C ALA A 307 -2.69 -18.01 15.88
#